data_b944b5d473012df9e2135a531369bffc
#
_entry.id   b944b5d473012df9e2135a531369bffc
#
_cell.length_a   1.000
_cell.length_b   1.000
_cell.length_c   1.000
_cell.angle_alpha   90.00
_cell.angle_beta   90.00
_cell.angle_gamma   90.00
#
_symmetry.space_group_name_H-M   'P 1'
#
loop_
_entity.id
_entity.type
_entity.pdbx_description
1 polymer ?
#
loop_
_entity_poly.entity_id
_entity_poly.type
_entity_poly.pdbx_seq_one_letter_code
_entity_poly.pdbx_strand_id
1 'polypeptide(L)'
;MSRRHDLEQRLRKLGEIGEIMRSMKNLALMETRKLSRYLDIQGESVLMIEAAAEDFLLFHPQLAFFTPPAKHALLVIGAERGFCGDFNEELLQALDGSGSPILGVGGKLCSRLEKHPAVAGLFDGPTVGEDVPRTLNRLVPAIRHLQDAQDCQGLTVLHHRSGVEGVVRKPLLPPFTQKPVSSPRHPHLLNLEPGQFFAELVHHYLFAALHEIFYTSLMSENQRRIQHLEGAIQRLEEKNEDLARKSRTLRQEEITEEIEVILLSVEGVVQR
;
A
#
# COMPACT_ATOMS: atom_id res chain seq x y z
N MET A 1 43.91 -1.01 11.93
CA MET A 1 43.07 0.21 11.94
C MET A 1 42.53 0.43 13.33
N SER A 2 42.54 1.66 13.84
CA SER A 2 42.08 1.95 15.21
C SER A 2 40.57 1.65 15.35
N ARG A 3 40.14 1.04 16.46
CA ARG A 3 38.74 0.78 16.82
C ARG A 3 37.87 2.06 16.68
N ARG A 4 38.46 3.20 16.95
CA ARG A 4 37.83 4.51 16.80
C ARG A 4 37.46 4.84 15.32
N HIS A 5 38.37 4.58 14.40
CA HIS A 5 38.14 4.82 12.97
C HIS A 5 36.94 4.01 12.44
N ASP A 6 36.81 2.74 12.86
CA ASP A 6 35.67 1.89 12.51
C ASP A 6 34.35 2.44 13.07
N LEU A 7 34.36 2.98 14.30
CA LEU A 7 33.19 3.60 14.89
C LEU A 7 32.80 4.90 14.17
N GLU A 8 33.75 5.74 13.82
CA GLU A 8 33.52 6.96 13.06
C GLU A 8 32.93 6.67 11.67
N GLN A 9 33.41 5.63 11.00
CA GLN A 9 32.82 5.18 9.73
C GLN A 9 31.38 4.68 9.90
N ARG A 10 31.10 3.92 10.97
CA ARG A 10 29.74 3.44 11.27
C ARG A 10 28.80 4.60 11.59
N LEU A 11 29.23 5.58 12.36
CA LEU A 11 28.45 6.79 12.67
C LEU A 11 28.08 7.56 11.38
N ARG A 12 29.04 7.72 10.48
CA ARG A 12 28.79 8.39 9.19
C ARG A 12 27.76 7.64 8.36
N LYS A 13 27.93 6.32 8.20
CA LYS A 13 26.97 5.48 7.44
C LYS A 13 25.57 5.51 8.05
N LEU A 14 25.44 5.45 9.38
CA LEU A 14 24.14 5.54 10.04
C LEU A 14 23.51 6.92 9.86
N GLY A 15 24.31 8.00 9.87
CA GLY A 15 23.84 9.34 9.53
C GLY A 15 23.26 9.42 8.11
N GLU A 16 23.97 8.90 7.11
CA GLU A 16 23.52 8.85 5.72
C GLU A 16 22.20 8.05 5.57
N ILE A 17 22.11 6.90 6.24
CA ILE A 17 20.87 6.10 6.25
C ILE A 17 19.72 6.90 6.88
N GLY A 18 19.98 7.61 7.99
CA GLY A 18 18.99 8.47 8.64
C GLY A 18 18.42 9.55 7.71
N GLU A 19 19.30 10.22 6.95
CA GLU A 19 18.86 11.23 5.96
C GLU A 19 17.98 10.62 4.85
N ILE A 20 18.34 9.45 4.34
CA ILE A 20 17.53 8.73 3.35
C ILE A 20 16.15 8.39 3.93
N MET A 21 16.09 7.87 5.17
CA MET A 21 14.83 7.52 5.81
C MET A 21 13.95 8.73 6.07
N ARG A 22 14.51 9.87 6.50
CA ARG A 22 13.78 11.13 6.65
C ARG A 22 13.22 11.63 5.32
N SER A 23 14.00 11.54 4.24
CA SER A 23 13.56 11.90 2.89
C SER A 23 12.40 11.02 2.43
N MET A 24 12.48 9.70 2.64
CA MET A 24 11.40 8.76 2.33
C MET A 24 10.12 9.06 3.13
N LYS A 25 10.24 9.37 4.43
CA LYS A 25 9.12 9.78 5.27
C LYS A 25 8.45 11.06 4.73
N ASN A 26 9.23 12.05 4.37
CA ASN A 26 8.71 13.32 3.82
C ASN A 26 7.98 13.10 2.49
N LEU A 27 8.50 12.26 1.60
CA LEU A 27 7.81 11.90 0.36
C LEU A 27 6.48 11.20 0.63
N ALA A 28 6.44 10.27 1.58
CA ALA A 28 5.20 9.59 1.97
C ALA A 28 4.18 10.59 2.57
N LEU A 29 4.61 11.57 3.37
CA LEU A 29 3.75 12.63 3.90
C LEU A 29 3.18 13.53 2.78
N MET A 30 3.98 13.87 1.78
CA MET A 30 3.49 14.63 0.63
C MET A 30 2.45 13.85 -0.17
N GLU A 31 2.71 12.56 -0.37
CA GLU A 31 1.80 11.69 -1.11
C GLU A 31 0.46 11.49 -0.36
N THR A 32 0.47 11.31 0.97
CA THR A 32 -0.78 11.20 1.75
C THR A 32 -1.65 12.46 1.63
N ARG A 33 -1.06 13.66 1.64
CA ARG A 33 -1.79 14.91 1.46
C ARG A 33 -2.44 15.04 0.08
N LYS A 34 -1.75 14.55 -0.95
CA LYS A 34 -2.27 14.55 -2.31
C LYS A 34 -3.40 13.53 -2.49
N LEU A 35 -3.20 12.33 -1.97
CA LEU A 35 -4.19 11.25 -2.00
C LEU A 35 -5.48 11.61 -1.25
N SER A 36 -5.41 12.38 -0.16
CA SER A 36 -6.61 12.87 0.53
C SER A 36 -7.54 13.61 -0.41
N ARG A 37 -7.02 14.52 -1.24
CA ARG A 37 -7.83 15.26 -2.23
C ARG A 37 -8.42 14.37 -3.32
N TYR A 38 -7.67 13.35 -3.76
CA TYR A 38 -8.17 12.39 -4.75
C TYR A 38 -9.29 11.54 -4.17
N LEU A 39 -9.17 11.12 -2.91
CA LEU A 39 -10.17 10.30 -2.23
C LEU A 39 -11.49 11.06 -2.02
N ASP A 40 -11.43 12.35 -1.65
CA ASP A 40 -12.63 13.18 -1.48
C ASP A 40 -13.44 13.23 -2.80
N ILE A 41 -12.79 13.56 -3.91
CA ILE A 41 -13.43 13.64 -5.24
C ILE A 41 -13.92 12.27 -5.73
N GLN A 42 -13.09 11.24 -5.55
CA GLN A 42 -13.41 9.90 -6.05
C GLN A 42 -14.53 9.24 -5.26
N GLY A 43 -14.57 9.44 -3.93
CA GLY A 43 -15.64 8.95 -3.07
C GLY A 43 -17.00 9.55 -3.45
N GLU A 44 -17.06 10.86 -3.70
CA GLU A 44 -18.29 11.52 -4.19
C GLU A 44 -18.75 10.94 -5.53
N SER A 45 -17.81 10.68 -6.46
CA SER A 45 -18.12 10.10 -7.76
C SER A 45 -18.70 8.69 -7.64
N VAL A 46 -18.16 7.85 -6.76
CA VAL A 46 -18.68 6.49 -6.52
C VAL A 46 -20.09 6.57 -5.95
N LEU A 47 -20.32 7.40 -4.94
CA LEU A 47 -21.65 7.59 -4.33
C LEU A 47 -22.69 8.07 -5.32
N MET A 48 -22.33 9.01 -6.22
CA MET A 48 -23.24 9.48 -7.28
C MET A 48 -23.62 8.36 -8.25
N ILE A 49 -22.67 7.52 -8.65
CA ILE A 49 -22.92 6.39 -9.55
C ILE A 49 -23.79 5.35 -8.85
N GLU A 50 -23.53 5.04 -7.58
CA GLU A 50 -24.33 4.11 -6.78
C GLU A 50 -25.78 4.60 -6.65
N ALA A 51 -25.98 5.89 -6.31
CA ALA A 51 -27.31 6.49 -6.25
C ALA A 51 -28.05 6.44 -7.60
N ALA A 52 -27.36 6.74 -8.70
CA ALA A 52 -27.94 6.66 -10.05
C ALA A 52 -28.30 5.21 -10.43
N ALA A 53 -27.47 4.23 -10.00
CA ALA A 53 -27.77 2.82 -10.22
C ALA A 53 -28.98 2.34 -9.41
N GLU A 54 -29.09 2.75 -8.14
CA GLU A 54 -30.25 2.45 -7.31
C GLU A 54 -31.53 2.98 -7.92
N ASP A 55 -31.55 4.25 -8.31
CA ASP A 55 -32.70 4.85 -8.96
C ASP A 55 -33.08 4.17 -10.28
N PHE A 56 -32.11 3.81 -11.10
CA PHE A 56 -32.31 3.09 -12.36
C PHE A 56 -32.89 1.68 -12.14
N LEU A 57 -32.36 0.92 -11.19
CA LEU A 57 -32.77 -0.46 -10.93
C LEU A 57 -34.17 -0.56 -10.30
N LEU A 58 -34.70 0.51 -9.71
CA LEU A 58 -36.10 0.56 -9.29
C LEU A 58 -37.07 0.42 -10.44
N PHE A 59 -36.75 0.97 -11.62
CA PHE A 59 -37.56 0.86 -12.82
C PHE A 59 -37.21 -0.35 -13.71
N HIS A 60 -36.00 -0.90 -13.54
CA HIS A 60 -35.48 -2.01 -14.34
C HIS A 60 -34.96 -3.17 -13.43
N PRO A 61 -35.79 -3.72 -12.50
CA PRO A 61 -35.36 -4.72 -11.54
C PRO A 61 -34.87 -6.02 -12.17
N GLN A 62 -35.29 -6.30 -13.43
CA GLN A 62 -34.85 -7.47 -14.19
C GLN A 62 -33.33 -7.45 -14.53
N LEU A 63 -32.67 -6.28 -14.47
CA LEU A 63 -31.25 -6.12 -14.74
C LEU A 63 -30.39 -6.26 -13.47
N ALA A 64 -31.01 -6.30 -12.29
CA ALA A 64 -30.28 -6.43 -11.03
C ALA A 64 -29.71 -7.84 -10.83
N PHE A 65 -28.51 -7.91 -10.27
CA PHE A 65 -27.86 -9.18 -9.92
C PHE A 65 -28.27 -9.62 -8.52
N PHE A 66 -29.26 -10.48 -8.41
CA PHE A 66 -29.75 -10.98 -7.11
C PHE A 66 -29.10 -12.28 -6.67
N THR A 67 -28.42 -12.98 -7.56
CA THR A 67 -27.79 -14.27 -7.25
C THR A 67 -26.29 -14.09 -7.10
N PRO A 68 -25.68 -14.49 -5.96
CA PRO A 68 -24.24 -14.42 -5.82
C PRO A 68 -23.57 -15.35 -6.85
N PRO A 69 -22.47 -14.93 -7.46
CA PRO A 69 -21.74 -15.74 -8.43
C PRO A 69 -21.16 -16.99 -7.78
N ALA A 70 -21.18 -18.10 -8.52
CA ALA A 70 -20.65 -19.38 -8.03
C ALA A 70 -19.12 -19.37 -7.92
N LYS A 71 -18.43 -18.59 -8.75
CA LYS A 71 -16.96 -18.47 -8.74
C LYS A 71 -16.55 -17.02 -8.58
N HIS A 72 -15.59 -16.80 -7.69
CA HIS A 72 -15.03 -15.48 -7.38
C HIS A 72 -13.54 -15.46 -7.68
N ALA A 73 -13.05 -14.36 -8.26
CA ALA A 73 -11.65 -14.03 -8.30
C ALA A 73 -11.32 -13.08 -7.14
N LEU A 74 -10.10 -13.17 -6.64
CA LEU A 74 -9.57 -12.27 -5.63
C LEU A 74 -8.59 -11.30 -6.27
N LEU A 75 -8.81 -10.00 -6.09
CA LEU A 75 -7.84 -8.96 -6.38
C LEU A 75 -7.21 -8.51 -5.08
N VAL A 76 -5.90 -8.71 -4.93
CA VAL A 76 -5.17 -8.37 -3.71
C VAL A 76 -4.25 -7.18 -3.99
N ILE A 77 -4.52 -6.06 -3.31
CA ILE A 77 -3.76 -4.82 -3.49
C ILE A 77 -2.82 -4.63 -2.30
N GLY A 78 -1.55 -4.93 -2.53
CA GLY A 78 -0.48 -4.82 -1.54
C GLY A 78 0.48 -3.68 -1.83
N ALA A 79 1.54 -3.61 -1.02
CA ALA A 79 2.55 -2.56 -1.11
C ALA A 79 3.46 -2.76 -2.33
N GLU A 80 3.68 -1.67 -3.05
CA GLU A 80 4.69 -1.61 -4.11
C GLU A 80 6.10 -1.51 -3.52
N ARG A 81 6.28 -0.68 -2.49
CA ARG A 81 7.57 -0.42 -1.86
C ARG A 81 7.64 -0.97 -0.44
N GLY A 82 8.86 -1.10 0.08
CA GLY A 82 9.12 -1.55 1.45
C GLY A 82 8.82 -0.51 2.54
N PHE A 83 9.19 -0.86 3.76
CA PHE A 83 9.02 -0.05 4.97
C PHE A 83 7.57 0.18 5.41
N CYS A 84 6.68 -0.75 5.09
CA CYS A 84 5.26 -0.69 5.45
C CYS A 84 4.88 -1.64 6.60
N GLY A 85 5.87 -2.18 7.34
CA GLY A 85 5.62 -3.17 8.40
C GLY A 85 4.92 -4.42 7.86
N ASP A 86 3.91 -4.90 8.56
CA ASP A 86 3.19 -6.15 8.30
C ASP A 86 2.07 -6.03 7.24
N PHE A 87 2.08 -4.94 6.46
CA PHE A 87 1.04 -4.62 5.47
C PHE A 87 0.70 -5.78 4.52
N ASN A 88 1.71 -6.44 3.96
CA ASN A 88 1.51 -7.56 3.05
C ASN A 88 1.22 -8.87 3.77
N GLU A 89 1.76 -9.06 4.96
CA GLU A 89 1.54 -10.23 5.80
C GLU A 89 0.05 -10.34 6.20
N GLU A 90 -0.57 -9.26 6.59
CA GLU A 90 -2.00 -9.20 6.91
C GLU A 90 -2.87 -9.59 5.69
N LEU A 91 -2.51 -9.11 4.48
CA LEU A 91 -3.20 -9.48 3.24
C LEU A 91 -3.06 -10.97 2.93
N LEU A 92 -1.87 -11.55 3.11
CA LEU A 92 -1.63 -12.98 2.89
C LEU A 92 -2.41 -13.86 3.89
N GLN A 93 -2.50 -13.42 5.15
CA GLN A 93 -3.31 -14.11 6.17
C GLN A 93 -4.81 -14.02 5.88
N ALA A 94 -5.25 -12.97 5.19
CA ALA A 94 -6.65 -12.81 4.79
C ALA A 94 -7.03 -13.62 3.56
N LEU A 95 -6.07 -14.28 2.89
CA LEU A 95 -6.37 -15.20 1.80
C LEU A 95 -7.05 -16.44 2.38
N ASP A 96 -8.24 -16.75 1.88
CA ASP A 96 -8.91 -17.99 2.17
C ASP A 96 -8.35 -19.08 1.24
N GLY A 97 -8.21 -20.29 1.74
CA GLY A 97 -7.79 -21.46 0.96
C GLY A 97 -8.84 -21.93 -0.06
N SER A 98 -9.73 -21.05 -0.55
CA SER A 98 -10.86 -21.37 -1.42
C SER A 98 -10.45 -21.83 -2.83
N GLY A 99 -9.17 -21.72 -3.19
CA GLY A 99 -8.70 -22.01 -4.54
C GLY A 99 -9.14 -20.99 -5.59
N SER A 100 -9.72 -19.87 -5.17
CA SER A 100 -10.10 -18.78 -6.06
C SER A 100 -8.89 -18.19 -6.79
N PRO A 101 -8.98 -17.86 -8.10
CA PRO A 101 -7.87 -17.25 -8.82
C PRO A 101 -7.51 -15.89 -8.23
N ILE A 102 -6.21 -15.64 -8.04
CA ILE A 102 -5.68 -14.45 -7.40
C ILE A 102 -4.98 -13.56 -8.43
N LEU A 103 -5.37 -12.30 -8.49
CA LEU A 103 -4.63 -11.22 -9.13
C LEU A 103 -3.91 -10.41 -8.04
N GLY A 104 -2.59 -10.44 -8.02
CA GLY A 104 -1.78 -9.67 -7.08
C GLY A 104 -1.29 -8.37 -7.71
N VAL A 105 -1.40 -7.26 -6.96
CA VAL A 105 -0.88 -5.95 -7.35
C VAL A 105 0.03 -5.42 -6.25
N GLY A 106 1.22 -4.96 -6.62
CA GLY A 106 2.24 -4.43 -5.73
C GLY A 106 3.50 -5.29 -5.68
N GLY A 107 4.65 -4.74 -6.06
CA GLY A 107 5.90 -5.48 -6.25
C GLY A 107 6.34 -6.27 -5.00
N LYS A 108 6.14 -5.72 -3.79
CA LYS A 108 6.47 -6.42 -2.54
C LYS A 108 5.50 -7.54 -2.20
N LEU A 109 4.22 -7.37 -2.52
CA LEU A 109 3.22 -8.43 -2.40
C LEU A 109 3.48 -9.52 -3.45
N CYS A 110 3.69 -9.15 -4.70
CA CYS A 110 3.93 -10.08 -5.81
C CYS A 110 5.10 -11.03 -5.53
N SER A 111 6.20 -10.52 -4.97
CA SER A 111 7.35 -11.35 -4.56
C SER A 111 7.01 -12.43 -3.53
N ARG A 112 5.95 -12.23 -2.72
CA ARG A 112 5.45 -13.21 -1.76
C ARG A 112 4.46 -14.19 -2.38
N LEU A 113 3.71 -13.73 -3.38
CA LEU A 113 2.68 -14.52 -4.07
C LEU A 113 3.22 -15.41 -5.19
N GLU A 114 4.45 -15.19 -5.70
CA GLU A 114 5.02 -15.92 -6.86
C GLU A 114 4.84 -17.43 -6.83
N LYS A 115 4.91 -18.03 -5.64
CA LYS A 115 4.80 -19.48 -5.45
C LYS A 115 3.42 -19.97 -5.07
N HIS A 116 2.44 -19.08 -4.98
CA HIS A 116 1.10 -19.45 -4.57
C HIS A 116 0.34 -20.10 -5.73
N PRO A 117 -0.23 -21.30 -5.57
CA PRO A 117 -0.78 -22.09 -6.69
C PRO A 117 -2.00 -21.46 -7.38
N ALA A 118 -2.75 -20.61 -6.68
CA ALA A 118 -3.94 -19.95 -7.22
C ALA A 118 -3.65 -18.63 -7.93
N VAL A 119 -2.39 -18.22 -8.09
CA VAL A 119 -2.04 -16.96 -8.76
C VAL A 119 -2.34 -17.05 -10.25
N ALA A 120 -3.23 -16.17 -10.71
CA ALA A 120 -3.60 -16.02 -12.11
C ALA A 120 -2.86 -14.86 -12.80
N GLY A 121 -2.38 -13.88 -12.04
CA GLY A 121 -1.59 -12.77 -12.56
C GLY A 121 -0.96 -11.91 -11.46
N LEU A 122 0.20 -11.33 -11.78
CA LEU A 122 0.95 -10.45 -10.88
C LEU A 122 1.27 -9.15 -11.63
N PHE A 123 1.05 -8.01 -10.96
CA PHE A 123 1.18 -6.68 -11.52
C PHE A 123 1.95 -5.75 -10.59
N ASP A 124 2.79 -4.90 -11.17
CA ASP A 124 3.38 -3.80 -10.42
C ASP A 124 2.29 -2.84 -9.96
N GLY A 125 2.37 -2.39 -8.73
CA GLY A 125 1.45 -1.43 -8.14
C GLY A 125 1.81 0.02 -8.49
N PRO A 126 0.92 0.97 -8.20
CA PRO A 126 1.24 2.38 -8.31
C PRO A 126 2.22 2.80 -7.21
N THR A 127 3.19 3.65 -7.56
CA THR A 127 4.10 4.25 -6.57
C THR A 127 3.59 5.58 -6.02
N VAL A 128 2.79 6.26 -6.82
CA VAL A 128 2.13 7.54 -6.52
C VAL A 128 0.70 7.54 -7.09
N GLY A 129 -0.14 8.46 -6.64
CA GLY A 129 -1.54 8.52 -7.08
C GLY A 129 -1.72 8.66 -8.60
N GLU A 130 -0.80 9.36 -9.27
CA GLU A 130 -0.82 9.56 -10.72
C GLU A 130 -0.59 8.27 -11.53
N ASP A 131 0.02 7.25 -10.92
CA ASP A 131 0.28 5.97 -11.57
C ASP A 131 -0.97 5.05 -11.57
N VAL A 132 -1.97 5.34 -10.74
CA VAL A 132 -3.17 4.51 -10.58
C VAL A 132 -3.89 4.26 -11.91
N PRO A 133 -4.17 5.26 -12.77
CA PRO A 133 -4.82 5.02 -14.05
C PRO A 133 -4.02 4.06 -14.95
N ARG A 134 -2.69 4.19 -14.95
CA ARG A 134 -1.80 3.31 -15.73
C ARG A 134 -1.86 1.86 -15.23
N THR A 135 -1.87 1.66 -13.92
CA THR A 135 -2.00 0.33 -13.30
C THR A 135 -3.35 -0.29 -13.64
N LEU A 136 -4.44 0.48 -13.57
CA LEU A 136 -5.79 0.03 -13.92
C LEU A 136 -5.91 -0.36 -15.40
N ASN A 137 -5.31 0.39 -16.31
CA ASN A 137 -5.32 0.06 -17.74
C ASN A 137 -4.64 -1.30 -18.03
N ARG A 138 -3.72 -1.75 -17.20
CA ARG A 138 -3.09 -3.09 -17.30
C ARG A 138 -3.92 -4.17 -16.60
N LEU A 139 -4.57 -3.83 -15.50
CA LEU A 139 -5.33 -4.74 -14.66
C LEU A 139 -6.70 -5.12 -15.25
N VAL A 140 -7.44 -4.14 -15.76
CA VAL A 140 -8.82 -4.35 -16.28
C VAL A 140 -8.89 -5.43 -17.36
N PRO A 141 -7.99 -5.49 -18.36
CA PRO A 141 -7.97 -6.59 -19.32
C PRO A 141 -7.77 -7.97 -18.69
N ALA A 142 -6.93 -8.07 -17.64
CA ALA A 142 -6.70 -9.33 -16.94
C ALA A 142 -7.94 -9.77 -16.15
N ILE A 143 -8.66 -8.85 -15.53
CA ILE A 143 -9.95 -9.14 -14.87
C ILE A 143 -10.95 -9.68 -15.89
N ARG A 144 -11.10 -9.02 -17.05
CA ARG A 144 -11.97 -9.49 -18.13
C ARG A 144 -11.57 -10.88 -18.63
N HIS A 145 -10.29 -11.11 -18.82
CA HIS A 145 -9.80 -12.42 -19.24
C HIS A 145 -10.16 -13.55 -18.24
N LEU A 146 -10.10 -13.26 -16.94
CA LEU A 146 -10.52 -14.23 -15.92
C LEU A 146 -12.03 -14.49 -15.96
N GLN A 147 -12.84 -13.46 -16.21
CA GLN A 147 -14.27 -13.61 -16.36
C GLN A 147 -14.62 -14.52 -17.55
N ASP A 148 -13.97 -14.27 -18.69
CA ASP A 148 -14.25 -15.00 -19.94
C ASP A 148 -13.68 -16.43 -19.92
N ALA A 149 -12.42 -16.61 -19.46
CA ALA A 149 -11.70 -17.89 -19.56
C ALA A 149 -12.03 -18.87 -18.42
N GLN A 150 -12.33 -18.37 -17.22
CA GLN A 150 -12.54 -19.20 -16.01
C GLN A 150 -13.96 -19.13 -15.47
N ASP A 151 -14.88 -18.46 -16.16
CA ASP A 151 -16.26 -18.25 -15.73
C ASP A 151 -16.35 -17.66 -14.30
N CYS A 152 -15.41 -16.76 -13.97
CA CYS A 152 -15.35 -16.06 -12.70
C CYS A 152 -16.17 -14.78 -12.76
N GLN A 153 -17.48 -14.87 -12.50
CA GLN A 153 -18.38 -13.72 -12.56
C GLN A 153 -18.28 -12.81 -11.32
N GLY A 154 -17.67 -13.30 -10.22
CA GLY A 154 -17.44 -12.53 -9.00
C GLY A 154 -16.04 -11.98 -8.92
N LEU A 155 -15.90 -10.77 -8.39
CA LEU A 155 -14.62 -10.15 -8.04
C LEU A 155 -14.71 -9.57 -6.63
N THR A 156 -13.83 -10.01 -5.75
CA THR A 156 -13.65 -9.45 -4.41
C THR A 156 -12.26 -8.84 -4.29
N VAL A 157 -12.19 -7.61 -3.80
CA VAL A 157 -10.93 -6.90 -3.60
C VAL A 157 -10.52 -6.96 -2.13
N LEU A 158 -9.28 -7.38 -1.89
CA LEU A 158 -8.61 -7.34 -0.59
C LEU A 158 -7.64 -6.17 -0.57
N HIS A 159 -7.85 -5.24 0.34
CA HIS A 159 -7.00 -4.07 0.47
C HIS A 159 -7.01 -3.52 1.90
N HIS A 160 -6.06 -2.65 2.23
CA HIS A 160 -6.10 -1.89 3.48
C HIS A 160 -6.85 -0.57 3.29
N ARG A 161 -7.52 -0.14 4.36
CA ARG A 161 -8.18 1.16 4.43
C ARG A 161 -7.70 1.93 5.66
N SER A 162 -7.37 3.19 5.45
CA SER A 162 -6.99 4.11 6.52
C SER A 162 -8.08 4.20 7.60
N GLY A 163 -7.67 4.13 8.87
CA GLY A 163 -8.59 4.19 10.01
C GLY A 163 -9.41 2.91 10.28
N VAL A 164 -9.17 1.86 9.51
CA VAL A 164 -9.76 0.52 9.74
C VAL A 164 -8.64 -0.45 10.07
N GLU A 165 -8.78 -1.17 11.18
CA GLU A 165 -7.84 -2.24 11.52
C GLU A 165 -8.03 -3.46 10.61
N GLY A 166 -6.92 -4.02 10.13
CA GLY A 166 -6.89 -5.21 9.30
C GLY A 166 -7.25 -4.98 7.83
N VAL A 167 -7.56 -6.07 7.15
CA VAL A 167 -7.83 -6.11 5.71
C VAL A 167 -9.32 -5.94 5.44
N VAL A 168 -9.65 -5.05 4.52
CA VAL A 168 -11.01 -4.86 4.02
C VAL A 168 -11.25 -5.80 2.85
N ARG A 169 -12.39 -6.51 2.88
CA ARG A 169 -12.92 -7.33 1.77
C ARG A 169 -14.08 -6.58 1.13
N LYS A 170 -13.88 -6.03 -0.06
CA LYS A 170 -14.94 -5.33 -0.82
C LYS A 170 -15.36 -6.18 -2.02
N PRO A 171 -16.57 -6.78 -2.02
CA PRO A 171 -17.12 -7.39 -3.22
C PRO A 171 -17.37 -6.28 -4.25
N LEU A 172 -16.83 -6.45 -5.46
CA LEU A 172 -16.89 -5.44 -6.51
C LEU A 172 -17.77 -5.91 -7.68
N LEU A 173 -17.78 -7.21 -7.94
CA LEU A 173 -18.64 -7.85 -8.92
C LEU A 173 -19.41 -9.03 -8.30
N PRO A 174 -20.71 -9.17 -8.62
CA PRO A 174 -21.56 -8.21 -9.33
C PRO A 174 -21.82 -6.96 -8.49
N PRO A 175 -21.93 -5.78 -9.14
CA PRO A 175 -22.25 -4.54 -8.45
C PRO A 175 -23.75 -4.45 -8.10
N PHE A 176 -24.12 -3.53 -7.22
CA PHE A 176 -25.50 -3.14 -6.92
C PHE A 176 -26.40 -4.32 -6.48
N THR A 177 -25.85 -5.19 -5.60
CA THR A 177 -26.58 -6.39 -5.11
C THR A 177 -27.64 -6.07 -4.05
N GLN A 178 -27.64 -4.86 -3.50
CA GLN A 178 -28.63 -4.44 -2.49
C GLN A 178 -29.92 -4.01 -3.16
N LYS A 179 -31.04 -4.34 -2.51
CA LYS A 179 -32.35 -3.86 -2.99
C LYS A 179 -32.43 -2.34 -2.77
N PRO A 180 -32.83 -1.59 -3.80
CA PRO A 180 -33.00 -0.15 -3.66
C PRO A 180 -34.05 0.20 -2.59
N VAL A 181 -33.72 1.18 -1.76
CA VAL A 181 -34.54 1.59 -0.58
C VAL A 181 -35.43 2.79 -0.92
N SER A 182 -35.10 3.55 -1.96
CA SER A 182 -35.80 4.76 -2.31
C SER A 182 -37.04 4.49 -3.18
N SER A 183 -38.05 5.35 -3.08
CA SER A 183 -39.22 5.33 -3.96
C SER A 183 -39.04 6.40 -5.03
N PRO A 184 -38.83 6.04 -6.28
CA PRO A 184 -38.63 7.01 -7.35
C PRO A 184 -39.95 7.74 -7.65
N ARG A 185 -39.82 9.00 -8.01
CA ARG A 185 -41.00 9.82 -8.34
C ARG A 185 -41.40 9.72 -9.79
N HIS A 186 -40.45 9.52 -10.71
CA HIS A 186 -40.69 9.47 -12.14
C HIS A 186 -39.66 8.57 -12.87
N PRO A 187 -40.03 7.86 -13.94
CA PRO A 187 -39.09 7.11 -14.76
C PRO A 187 -38.09 8.04 -15.45
N HIS A 188 -36.86 7.59 -15.58
CA HIS A 188 -35.79 8.33 -16.23
C HIS A 188 -36.00 8.32 -17.76
N LEU A 189 -35.72 9.46 -18.39
CA LEU A 189 -35.61 9.52 -19.86
C LEU A 189 -34.23 8.96 -20.28
N LEU A 190 -34.24 7.84 -20.96
CA LEU A 190 -33.03 7.20 -21.44
C LEU A 190 -32.84 7.44 -22.94
N ASN A 191 -31.62 7.78 -23.34
CA ASN A 191 -31.22 7.88 -24.75
C ASN A 191 -30.67 6.55 -25.31
N LEU A 192 -30.43 5.57 -24.41
CA LEU A 192 -29.92 4.23 -24.73
C LEU A 192 -30.95 3.18 -24.32
N GLU A 193 -30.86 2.02 -24.91
CA GLU A 193 -31.56 0.83 -24.44
C GLU A 193 -31.20 0.56 -22.98
N PRO A 194 -32.17 0.19 -22.10
CA PRO A 194 -31.91 -0.02 -20.68
C PRO A 194 -30.76 -0.97 -20.39
N GLY A 195 -30.62 -2.07 -21.14
CA GLY A 195 -29.51 -3.01 -20.99
C GLY A 195 -28.14 -2.42 -21.33
N GLN A 196 -28.09 -1.61 -22.41
CA GLN A 196 -26.85 -0.90 -22.79
C GLN A 196 -26.48 0.17 -21.77
N PHE A 197 -27.46 0.96 -21.33
CA PHE A 197 -27.23 1.95 -20.24
C PHE A 197 -26.67 1.31 -18.99
N PHE A 198 -27.25 0.17 -18.56
CA PHE A 198 -26.80 -0.53 -17.37
C PHE A 198 -25.37 -1.08 -17.53
N ALA A 199 -25.03 -1.62 -18.70
CA ALA A 199 -23.66 -2.09 -18.96
C ALA A 199 -22.63 -0.96 -18.87
N GLU A 200 -22.93 0.21 -19.43
CA GLU A 200 -22.07 1.41 -19.31
C GLU A 200 -21.99 1.89 -17.86
N LEU A 201 -23.11 1.91 -17.15
CA LEU A 201 -23.14 2.29 -15.72
C LEU A 201 -22.26 1.39 -14.87
N VAL A 202 -22.32 0.06 -15.08
CA VAL A 202 -21.46 -0.92 -14.42
C VAL A 202 -19.99 -0.67 -14.77
N HIS A 203 -19.69 -0.37 -16.02
CA HIS A 203 -18.32 -0.06 -16.46
C HIS A 203 -17.76 1.18 -15.74
N HIS A 204 -18.54 2.26 -15.70
CA HIS A 204 -18.16 3.49 -15.00
C HIS A 204 -18.02 3.28 -13.50
N TYR A 205 -18.94 2.52 -12.88
CA TYR A 205 -18.84 2.15 -11.47
C TYR A 205 -17.55 1.39 -11.14
N LEU A 206 -17.25 0.35 -11.92
CA LEU A 206 -16.05 -0.45 -11.73
C LEU A 206 -14.78 0.41 -11.80
N PHE A 207 -14.72 1.28 -12.79
CA PHE A 207 -13.58 2.17 -12.97
C PHE A 207 -13.45 3.14 -11.80
N ALA A 208 -14.54 3.77 -11.37
CA ALA A 208 -14.56 4.69 -10.24
C ALA A 208 -14.21 3.97 -8.91
N ALA A 209 -14.83 2.83 -8.65
CA ALA A 209 -14.60 2.06 -7.44
C ALA A 209 -13.18 1.49 -7.34
N LEU A 210 -12.60 1.04 -8.46
CA LEU A 210 -11.19 0.62 -8.49
C LEU A 210 -10.25 1.79 -8.19
N HIS A 211 -10.49 2.98 -8.75
CA HIS A 211 -9.69 4.16 -8.42
C HIS A 211 -9.76 4.49 -6.92
N GLU A 212 -10.96 4.51 -6.34
CA GLU A 212 -11.16 4.75 -4.90
C GLU A 212 -10.39 3.73 -4.07
N ILE A 213 -10.49 2.45 -4.41
CA ILE A 213 -9.82 1.36 -3.69
C ILE A 213 -8.29 1.49 -3.78
N PHE A 214 -7.75 1.79 -4.96
CA PHE A 214 -6.31 1.98 -5.14
C PHE A 214 -5.79 3.20 -4.38
N TYR A 215 -6.49 4.33 -4.42
CA TYR A 215 -6.11 5.51 -3.64
C TYR A 215 -6.20 5.24 -2.13
N THR A 216 -7.23 4.52 -1.69
CA THR A 216 -7.40 4.13 -0.28
C THR A 216 -6.26 3.20 0.19
N SER A 217 -5.91 2.20 -0.62
CA SER A 217 -4.82 1.27 -0.31
C SER A 217 -3.46 1.98 -0.30
N LEU A 218 -3.19 2.84 -1.28
CA LEU A 218 -1.95 3.62 -1.37
C LEU A 218 -1.83 4.64 -0.21
N MET A 219 -2.95 5.23 0.22
CA MET A 219 -3.01 6.07 1.42
C MET A 219 -2.58 5.28 2.66
N SER A 220 -3.18 4.10 2.87
CA SER A 220 -2.84 3.20 3.99
C SER A 220 -1.38 2.75 3.94
N GLU A 221 -0.87 2.39 2.75
CA GLU A 221 0.54 2.03 2.55
C GLU A 221 1.48 3.16 2.99
N ASN A 222 1.21 4.39 2.56
CA ASN A 222 2.04 5.54 2.93
C ASN A 222 1.94 5.88 4.41
N GLN A 223 0.77 5.77 5.03
CA GLN A 223 0.61 5.98 6.49
C GLN A 223 1.38 4.94 7.30
N ARG A 224 1.29 3.65 6.95
CA ARG A 224 2.09 2.59 7.57
C ARG A 224 3.60 2.82 7.37
N ARG A 225 3.98 3.28 6.19
CA ARG A 225 5.38 3.64 5.88
C ARG A 225 5.88 4.78 6.76
N ILE A 226 5.11 5.84 6.96
CA ILE A 226 5.44 6.95 7.85
C ILE A 226 5.68 6.46 9.27
N GLN A 227 4.74 5.70 9.83
CA GLN A 227 4.83 5.16 11.19
C GLN A 227 6.07 4.24 11.36
N HIS A 228 6.30 3.36 10.40
CA HIS A 228 7.43 2.44 10.44
C HIS A 228 8.78 3.17 10.34
N LEU A 229 8.87 4.18 9.46
CA LEU A 229 10.06 4.99 9.30
C LEU A 229 10.32 5.87 10.54
N GLU A 230 9.31 6.43 11.18
CA GLU A 230 9.45 7.20 12.42
C GLU A 230 10.09 6.35 13.53
N GLY A 231 9.55 5.18 13.78
CA GLY A 231 10.13 4.26 14.77
C GLY A 231 11.54 3.77 14.41
N ALA A 232 11.83 3.62 13.13
CA ALA A 232 13.17 3.24 12.66
C ALA A 232 14.19 4.39 12.80
N ILE A 233 13.80 5.63 12.50
CA ILE A 233 14.63 6.83 12.67
C ILE A 233 14.96 7.03 14.14
N GLN A 234 13.98 6.93 15.04
CA GLN A 234 14.21 7.05 16.47
C GLN A 234 15.24 6.03 16.98
N ARG A 235 15.06 4.75 16.63
CA ARG A 235 16.05 3.70 17.02
C ARG A 235 17.44 3.94 16.44
N LEU A 236 17.51 4.52 15.26
CA LEU A 236 18.79 4.86 14.62
C LEU A 236 19.46 6.04 15.33
N GLU A 237 18.72 7.05 15.77
CA GLU A 237 19.21 8.18 16.53
C GLU A 237 19.75 7.74 17.90
N GLU A 238 19.01 6.91 18.65
CA GLU A 238 19.47 6.31 19.91
C GLU A 238 20.79 5.54 19.73
N LYS A 239 20.88 4.72 18.66
CA LYS A 239 22.10 3.97 18.36
C LYS A 239 23.27 4.88 17.97
N ASN A 240 23.01 5.97 17.25
CA ASN A 240 24.04 6.96 16.91
C ASN A 240 24.59 7.65 18.15
N GLU A 241 23.73 8.03 19.11
CA GLU A 241 24.16 8.64 20.36
C GLU A 241 25.02 7.69 21.19
N ASP A 242 24.65 6.40 21.27
CA ASP A 242 25.44 5.39 21.97
C ASP A 242 26.83 5.18 21.35
N LEU A 243 26.88 5.10 20.00
CA LEU A 243 28.15 4.97 19.30
C LEU A 243 29.02 6.23 19.43
N ALA A 244 28.39 7.42 19.41
CA ALA A 244 29.09 8.67 19.60
C ALA A 244 29.66 8.79 21.03
N ARG A 245 28.97 8.31 22.07
CA ARG A 245 29.49 8.22 23.44
C ARG A 245 30.70 7.28 23.50
N LYS A 246 30.61 6.08 22.93
CA LYS A 246 31.72 5.11 22.86
C LYS A 246 32.93 5.68 22.13
N SER A 247 32.72 6.38 21.01
CA SER A 247 33.81 7.01 20.25
C SER A 247 34.54 8.08 21.07
N ARG A 248 33.82 8.87 21.89
CA ARG A 248 34.40 9.86 22.79
C ARG A 248 35.21 9.22 23.91
N THR A 249 34.70 8.13 24.50
CA THR A 249 35.45 7.38 25.55
C THR A 249 36.75 6.82 24.99
N LEU A 250 36.72 6.15 23.82
CA LEU A 250 37.92 5.63 23.18
C LEU A 250 38.93 6.73 22.85
N ARG A 251 38.47 7.90 22.43
CA ARG A 251 39.34 9.05 22.18
C ARG A 251 40.05 9.52 23.48
N GLN A 252 39.33 9.53 24.60
CA GLN A 252 39.93 9.88 25.91
C GLN A 252 40.95 8.84 26.33
N GLU A 253 40.67 7.55 26.14
CA GLU A 253 41.62 6.46 26.44
C GLU A 253 42.88 6.58 25.57
N GLU A 254 42.76 6.77 24.24
CA GLU A 254 43.89 6.98 23.34
C GLU A 254 44.76 8.18 23.79
N ILE A 255 44.13 9.33 24.15
CA ILE A 255 44.88 10.51 24.65
C ILE A 255 45.59 10.19 25.97
N THR A 256 44.96 9.46 26.89
CA THR A 256 45.59 9.09 28.18
C THR A 256 46.79 8.16 27.96
N GLU A 257 46.65 7.15 27.10
CA GLU A 257 47.75 6.26 26.72
C GLU A 257 48.92 7.04 26.04
N GLU A 258 48.62 7.99 25.15
CA GLU A 258 49.66 8.83 24.56
C GLU A 258 50.39 9.68 25.60
N ILE A 259 49.68 10.27 26.58
CA ILE A 259 50.28 11.04 27.68
C ILE A 259 51.16 10.15 28.58
N GLU A 260 50.68 8.94 28.93
CA GLU A 260 51.45 7.98 29.71
C GLU A 260 52.77 7.57 29.02
N VAL A 261 52.71 7.30 27.72
CA VAL A 261 53.91 7.00 26.94
C VAL A 261 54.90 8.16 26.91
N ILE A 262 54.42 9.40 26.77
CA ILE A 262 55.27 10.61 26.82
C ILE A 262 55.91 10.75 28.19
N LEU A 263 55.17 10.59 29.31
CA LEU A 263 55.68 10.68 30.67
C LEU A 263 56.76 9.64 30.94
N LEU A 264 56.53 8.39 30.58
CA LEU A 264 57.51 7.30 30.69
C LEU A 264 58.79 7.57 29.88
N SER A 265 58.66 8.18 28.71
CA SER A 265 59.80 8.55 27.87
C SER A 265 60.66 9.64 28.52
N VAL A 266 60.03 10.61 29.17
CA VAL A 266 60.73 11.70 29.91
C VAL A 266 61.43 11.18 31.15
N GLU A 267 60.81 10.30 31.95
CA GLU A 267 61.43 9.66 33.12
C GLU A 267 62.66 8.83 32.73
N GLY A 268 62.60 8.09 31.62
CA GLY A 268 63.72 7.31 31.10
C GLY A 268 64.91 8.15 30.63
N VAL A 269 64.70 9.44 30.29
CA VAL A 269 65.76 10.39 29.91
C VAL A 269 66.38 11.07 31.12
N VAL A 270 65.62 11.28 32.21
CA VAL A 270 66.09 11.94 33.42
C VAL A 270 66.95 10.98 34.30
N GLN A 271 66.87 9.68 34.12
CA GLN A 271 67.65 8.66 34.83
C GLN A 271 68.95 8.27 34.10
N ARG A 272 69.35 8.91 33.06
CA ARG A 272 70.64 8.80 32.38
C ARG A 272 71.46 10.06 32.60
#